data_7bfaa96f8bc15aa48d63fbb28cd5f05f
#
_entry.id   7bfaa96f8bc15aa48d63fbb28cd5f05f
#
_cell.length_a   1.000
_cell.length_b   1.000
_cell.length_c   1.000
_cell.angle_alpha   90.00
_cell.angle_beta   90.00
_cell.angle_gamma   90.00
#
_symmetry.space_group_name_H-M   'P 1'
#
loop_
_entity.id
_entity.type
_entity.pdbx_description
1 polymer ?
#
loop_
_entity_poly.entity_id
_entity_poly.type
_entity_poly.pdbx_seq_one_letter_code
_entity_poly.pdbx_strand_id
1 'polypeptide(L)'
;MQNVLKRIFNKKVSAAVLTAVMLFVSVFSMSMIASAASFSPRLSAPSSSNKYYYSNLNVFYRYGYGMPNCTAYAYGRAYEILGSEPKLSWNNAEQWYGYNKANGYYKYGQTPKVGAIACWSYSYGGGHVAVVEKVENGVITLSNSAYSGDNFYISTASISDPKVGGSKGWNFQGYIYLGNFSSSTSTTQATTKKVTYTTGTYKTDVDDYLNMRSGAGTSYTSVASVPSNVTLNVTKVSASGGHTWGYTSYNGKTGWVALDFCTFVSSSTVQPTTAKPTCLLYTSDAADD
;
A
#
# COMPACT_ATOMS: atom_id res chain seq x y z
N MET A 1 22.81 21.60 72.19
CA MET A 1 21.87 20.57 71.75
C MET A 1 20.94 21.00 70.64
N GLN A 2 20.39 22.22 70.60
CA GLN A 2 19.46 22.70 69.53
C GLN A 2 20.09 22.81 68.12
N ASN A 3 21.39 23.13 68.01
CA ASN A 3 22.01 23.30 66.67
C ASN A 3 22.34 21.95 65.98
N VAL A 4 22.46 20.85 66.71
CA VAL A 4 22.71 19.53 66.12
C VAL A 4 21.44 18.94 65.60
N LEU A 5 20.32 19.13 66.28
CA LEU A 5 18.99 18.69 65.82
C LEU A 5 18.51 19.40 64.54
N LYS A 6 18.78 20.74 64.41
CA LYS A 6 18.48 21.47 63.17
C LYS A 6 19.31 20.96 61.97
N ARG A 7 20.56 20.58 62.16
CA ARG A 7 21.42 20.05 61.10
C ARG A 7 20.98 18.65 60.64
N ILE A 8 20.50 17.83 61.56
CA ILE A 8 20.00 16.47 61.21
C ILE A 8 18.64 16.54 60.51
N PHE A 9 17.77 17.47 60.93
CA PHE A 9 16.46 17.68 60.30
C PHE A 9 16.59 18.19 58.86
N ASN A 10 17.45 19.17 58.63
CA ASN A 10 17.69 19.73 57.26
C ASN A 10 18.35 18.68 56.32
N LYS A 11 19.23 17.80 56.83
CA LYS A 11 19.82 16.72 56.01
C LYS A 11 18.79 15.65 55.62
N LYS A 12 17.87 15.30 56.52
CA LYS A 12 16.82 14.35 56.23
C LYS A 12 15.77 14.86 55.29
N VAL A 13 15.42 16.15 55.41
CA VAL A 13 14.46 16.80 54.49
C VAL A 13 15.09 16.95 53.10
N SER A 14 16.37 17.35 53.01
CA SER A 14 17.08 17.42 51.72
C SER A 14 17.21 16.07 51.03
N ALA A 15 17.47 14.96 51.77
CA ALA A 15 17.55 13.63 51.20
C ALA A 15 16.19 13.16 50.73
N ALA A 16 15.11 13.40 51.48
CA ALA A 16 13.76 13.02 51.09
C ALA A 16 13.26 13.78 49.86
N VAL A 17 13.58 15.06 49.72
CA VAL A 17 13.25 15.89 48.56
C VAL A 17 14.06 15.44 47.33
N LEU A 18 15.34 15.11 47.49
CA LEU A 18 16.17 14.61 46.38
C LEU A 18 15.68 13.22 45.89
N THR A 19 15.26 12.33 46.81
CA THR A 19 14.74 11.03 46.46
C THR A 19 13.38 11.15 45.76
N ALA A 20 12.51 12.06 46.20
CA ALA A 20 11.24 12.32 45.52
C ALA A 20 11.41 12.94 44.13
N VAL A 21 12.40 13.85 43.96
CA VAL A 21 12.69 14.42 42.63
C VAL A 21 13.34 13.38 41.70
N MET A 22 14.20 12.49 42.18
CA MET A 22 14.75 11.39 41.37
C MET A 22 13.70 10.34 41.04
N LEU A 23 12.74 10.04 41.90
CA LEU A 23 11.61 9.16 41.56
C LEU A 23 10.63 9.80 40.56
N PHE A 24 10.46 11.13 40.57
CA PHE A 24 9.61 11.82 39.62
C PHE A 24 10.27 11.96 38.23
N VAL A 25 11.59 12.04 38.14
CA VAL A 25 12.32 12.10 36.86
C VAL A 25 12.42 10.71 36.20
N SER A 26 12.41 9.64 36.97
CA SER A 26 12.45 8.26 36.40
C SER A 26 11.11 7.76 35.87
N VAL A 27 9.98 8.38 36.22
CA VAL A 27 8.64 7.99 35.74
C VAL A 27 8.24 8.72 34.45
N PHE A 28 8.97 9.76 34.02
CA PHE A 28 8.62 10.56 32.83
C PHE A 28 9.44 10.24 31.58
N SER A 29 10.22 9.15 31.61
CA SER A 29 10.79 8.55 30.40
C SER A 29 9.88 7.44 29.85
N MET A 30 8.56 7.61 29.87
CA MET A 30 7.70 6.91 28.94
C MET A 30 8.05 7.47 27.57
N SER A 31 8.98 6.82 26.88
CA SER A 31 9.10 6.96 25.44
C SER A 31 7.71 6.75 24.87
N MET A 32 7.03 7.84 24.49
CA MET A 32 5.92 7.75 23.58
C MET A 32 6.48 7.07 22.34
N ILE A 33 6.33 5.76 22.23
CA ILE A 33 6.43 5.09 20.95
C ILE A 33 5.28 5.69 20.15
N ALA A 34 5.56 6.75 19.40
CA ALA A 34 4.62 7.27 18.44
C ALA A 34 4.28 6.11 17.51
N SER A 35 3.11 5.53 17.69
CA SER A 35 2.60 4.51 16.80
C SER A 35 2.63 5.12 15.40
N ALA A 36 3.36 4.48 14.48
CA ALA A 36 3.37 4.94 13.10
C ALA A 36 1.93 4.89 12.58
N ALA A 37 1.49 5.96 11.95
CA ALA A 37 0.15 6.01 11.37
C ALA A 37 0.02 4.90 10.31
N SER A 38 -1.15 4.27 10.23
CA SER A 38 -1.43 3.27 9.21
C SER A 38 -1.42 3.92 7.83
N PHE A 39 -0.75 3.27 6.88
CA PHE A 39 -0.67 3.72 5.50
C PHE A 39 -1.40 2.72 4.58
N SER A 40 -2.36 3.21 3.81
CA SER A 40 -3.07 2.42 2.81
C SER A 40 -2.52 2.73 1.42
N PRO A 41 -1.88 1.78 0.71
CA PRO A 41 -1.35 1.99 -0.62
C PRO A 41 -2.46 2.30 -1.65
N ARG A 42 -2.22 3.27 -2.53
CA ARG A 42 -3.07 3.56 -3.68
C ARG A 42 -2.52 2.86 -4.91
N LEU A 43 -3.20 1.83 -5.37
CA LEU A 43 -2.80 1.03 -6.53
C LEU A 43 -3.76 1.16 -7.73
N SER A 44 -4.80 1.99 -7.60
CA SER A 44 -5.76 2.35 -8.63
C SER A 44 -5.90 3.87 -8.76
N ALA A 45 -6.40 4.33 -9.89
CA ALA A 45 -6.63 5.75 -10.14
C ALA A 45 -7.59 6.34 -9.10
N PRO A 46 -7.39 7.60 -8.67
CA PRO A 46 -8.39 8.29 -7.86
C PRO A 46 -9.68 8.50 -8.67
N SER A 47 -10.82 8.33 -8.01
CA SER A 47 -12.12 8.68 -8.62
C SER A 47 -12.13 10.14 -9.07
N SER A 48 -12.80 10.44 -10.18
CA SER A 48 -13.00 11.80 -10.67
C SER A 48 -13.75 12.72 -9.69
N SER A 49 -14.45 12.16 -8.71
CA SER A 49 -15.08 12.89 -7.60
C SER A 49 -14.16 13.12 -6.40
N ASN A 50 -12.92 12.59 -6.43
CA ASN A 50 -12.00 12.73 -5.31
C ASN A 50 -11.51 14.17 -5.19
N LYS A 51 -11.95 14.85 -4.12
CA LYS A 51 -11.70 16.28 -3.88
C LYS A 51 -10.21 16.66 -3.78
N TYR A 52 -9.34 15.73 -3.41
CA TYR A 52 -7.91 16.00 -3.25
C TYR A 52 -7.19 16.14 -4.60
N TYR A 53 -7.77 15.61 -5.68
CA TYR A 53 -7.20 15.68 -7.03
C TYR A 53 -7.98 16.64 -7.96
N TYR A 54 -9.30 16.72 -7.77
CA TYR A 54 -10.22 17.36 -8.72
C TYR A 54 -11.03 18.51 -8.09
N SER A 55 -10.46 19.22 -7.11
CA SER A 55 -11.07 20.42 -6.55
C SER A 55 -10.00 21.48 -6.20
N ASN A 56 -10.45 22.66 -5.78
CA ASN A 56 -9.59 23.76 -5.35
C ASN A 56 -8.77 23.49 -4.07
N LEU A 57 -8.95 22.34 -3.42
CA LEU A 57 -8.04 21.87 -2.38
C LEU A 57 -6.65 21.54 -2.94
N ASN A 58 -6.60 21.12 -4.20
CA ASN A 58 -5.35 20.90 -4.92
C ASN A 58 -4.89 22.20 -5.58
N VAL A 59 -3.75 22.72 -5.15
CA VAL A 59 -3.21 23.98 -5.66
C VAL A 59 -2.99 23.94 -7.19
N PHE A 60 -2.56 22.81 -7.73
CA PHE A 60 -2.34 22.66 -9.18
C PHE A 60 -3.67 22.69 -9.95
N TYR A 61 -4.70 21.99 -9.43
CA TYR A 61 -6.05 22.06 -10.01
C TYR A 61 -6.59 23.49 -10.01
N ARG A 62 -6.45 24.17 -8.87
CA ARG A 62 -6.92 25.56 -8.71
C ARG A 62 -6.30 26.54 -9.71
N TYR A 63 -5.05 26.31 -10.12
CA TYR A 63 -4.34 27.15 -11.08
C TYR A 63 -4.37 26.60 -12.52
N GLY A 64 -5.19 25.58 -12.83
CA GLY A 64 -5.35 25.04 -14.17
C GLY A 64 -4.30 24.01 -14.60
N TYR A 65 -3.47 23.52 -13.65
CA TYR A 65 -2.45 22.51 -13.87
C TYR A 65 -2.83 21.17 -13.21
N GLY A 66 -4.13 20.86 -13.16
CA GLY A 66 -4.66 19.64 -12.56
C GLY A 66 -4.21 18.37 -13.29
N MET A 67 -4.88 17.26 -12.96
CA MET A 67 -4.66 15.96 -13.60
C MET A 67 -4.97 16.00 -15.11
N PRO A 68 -4.21 15.29 -15.98
CA PRO A 68 -3.03 14.47 -15.69
C PRO A 68 -1.76 15.31 -15.51
N ASN A 69 -1.11 15.19 -14.37
CA ASN A 69 0.12 15.91 -14.04
C ASN A 69 0.77 15.28 -12.80
N CYS A 70 2.07 14.99 -12.83
CA CYS A 70 2.78 14.36 -11.72
C CYS A 70 2.73 15.18 -10.42
N THR A 71 2.84 16.52 -10.51
CA THR A 71 2.77 17.41 -9.35
C THR A 71 1.36 17.49 -8.77
N ALA A 72 0.33 17.60 -9.63
CA ALA A 72 -1.06 17.57 -9.20
C ALA A 72 -1.42 16.25 -8.51
N TYR A 73 -0.98 15.14 -9.09
CA TYR A 73 -1.18 13.81 -8.51
C TYR A 73 -0.51 13.68 -7.14
N ALA A 74 0.81 13.93 -7.07
CA ALA A 74 1.57 13.76 -5.86
C ALA A 74 1.09 14.70 -4.72
N TYR A 75 0.67 15.93 -5.06
CA TYR A 75 0.07 16.87 -4.11
C TYR A 75 -1.27 16.35 -3.57
N GLY A 76 -2.15 15.87 -4.44
CA GLY A 76 -3.43 15.28 -4.06
C GLY A 76 -3.26 14.04 -3.18
N ARG A 77 -2.30 13.17 -3.54
CA ARG A 77 -1.99 11.99 -2.73
C ARG A 77 -1.39 12.35 -1.38
N ALA A 78 -0.52 13.35 -1.32
CA ALA A 78 0.00 13.87 -0.06
C ALA A 78 -1.11 14.44 0.83
N TYR A 79 -2.10 15.12 0.25
CA TYR A 79 -3.25 15.61 0.98
C TYR A 79 -4.09 14.48 1.57
N GLU A 80 -4.34 13.40 0.81
CA GLU A 80 -5.00 12.20 1.34
C GLU A 80 -4.24 11.56 2.50
N ILE A 81 -2.92 11.40 2.34
CA ILE A 81 -2.06 10.77 3.35
C ILE A 81 -2.03 11.58 4.66
N LEU A 82 -1.94 12.89 4.54
CA LEU A 82 -1.82 13.80 5.69
C LEU A 82 -3.17 14.17 6.32
N GLY A 83 -4.28 14.07 5.57
CA GLY A 83 -5.58 14.59 5.96
C GLY A 83 -5.65 16.12 6.06
N SER A 84 -4.58 16.82 5.68
CA SER A 84 -4.45 18.28 5.73
C SER A 84 -3.59 18.78 4.57
N GLU A 85 -3.62 20.10 4.30
CA GLU A 85 -2.86 20.71 3.22
C GLU A 85 -1.36 20.41 3.34
N PRO A 86 -0.74 19.79 2.29
CA PRO A 86 0.68 19.48 2.31
C PRO A 86 1.53 20.73 2.10
N LYS A 87 2.62 20.85 2.86
CA LYS A 87 3.62 21.93 2.72
C LYS A 87 4.64 21.58 1.62
N LEU A 88 4.15 21.23 0.45
CA LEU A 88 4.97 20.91 -0.72
C LEU A 88 5.09 22.11 -1.67
N SER A 89 6.07 22.09 -2.56
CA SER A 89 6.27 23.15 -3.56
C SER A 89 5.08 23.23 -4.52
N TRP A 90 4.74 24.43 -4.96
CA TRP A 90 3.75 24.71 -6.00
C TRP A 90 4.39 24.86 -7.39
N ASN A 91 5.70 24.69 -7.47
CA ASN A 91 6.47 24.79 -8.69
C ASN A 91 6.59 23.42 -9.41
N ASN A 92 7.39 23.40 -10.48
CA ASN A 92 7.68 22.20 -11.24
C ASN A 92 8.37 21.12 -10.36
N ALA A 93 8.25 19.87 -10.80
CA ALA A 93 8.65 18.69 -10.05
C ALA A 93 10.12 18.69 -9.61
N GLU A 94 11.04 19.16 -10.47
CA GLU A 94 12.48 19.23 -10.18
C GLU A 94 12.84 20.14 -9.01
N GLN A 95 11.93 21.04 -8.63
CA GLN A 95 12.14 22.00 -7.53
C GLN A 95 11.67 21.45 -6.17
N TRP A 96 10.88 20.40 -6.13
CA TRP A 96 10.23 19.92 -4.90
C TRP A 96 11.21 19.54 -3.82
N TYR A 97 12.22 18.75 -4.17
CA TYR A 97 13.22 18.28 -3.21
C TYR A 97 14.04 19.44 -2.63
N GLY A 98 14.51 20.34 -3.49
CA GLY A 98 15.25 21.54 -3.08
C GLY A 98 14.42 22.48 -2.22
N TYR A 99 13.16 22.72 -2.60
CA TYR A 99 12.21 23.53 -1.84
C TYR A 99 12.01 22.96 -0.42
N ASN A 100 11.76 21.66 -0.30
CA ASN A 100 11.59 21.02 0.99
C ASN A 100 12.85 21.13 1.87
N LYS A 101 14.03 20.95 1.28
CA LYS A 101 15.32 21.13 2.00
C LYS A 101 15.50 22.56 2.52
N ALA A 102 15.20 23.55 1.68
CA ALA A 102 15.35 24.96 2.04
C ALA A 102 14.42 25.40 3.17
N ASN A 103 13.18 24.85 3.19
CA ASN A 103 12.16 25.22 4.16
C ASN A 103 12.10 24.30 5.40
N GLY A 104 12.67 23.10 5.35
CA GLY A 104 12.69 22.16 6.47
C GLY A 104 11.32 21.61 6.86
N TYR A 105 10.34 21.59 5.95
CA TYR A 105 8.97 21.18 6.26
C TYR A 105 8.85 19.70 6.59
N TYR A 106 9.54 18.86 5.81
CA TYR A 106 9.54 17.42 5.98
C TYR A 106 10.97 16.88 6.03
N LYS A 107 11.19 15.79 6.77
CA LYS A 107 12.44 15.02 6.69
C LYS A 107 12.62 14.51 5.27
N TYR A 108 13.85 14.28 4.86
CA TYR A 108 14.20 13.81 3.52
C TYR A 108 15.41 12.87 3.56
N GLY A 109 15.66 12.14 2.50
CA GLY A 109 16.80 11.22 2.41
C GLY A 109 16.78 10.36 1.15
N GLN A 110 17.65 9.33 1.15
CA GLN A 110 17.83 8.43 0.00
C GLN A 110 17.18 7.06 0.19
N THR A 111 16.67 6.76 1.39
CA THR A 111 16.02 5.48 1.68
C THR A 111 14.51 5.57 1.40
N PRO A 112 13.93 4.68 0.57
CA PRO A 112 12.49 4.69 0.31
C PRO A 112 11.71 4.36 1.58
N LYS A 113 10.59 5.06 1.76
CA LYS A 113 9.60 4.80 2.81
C LYS A 113 8.21 4.95 2.23
N VAL A 114 7.27 4.14 2.66
CA VAL A 114 5.86 4.27 2.24
C VAL A 114 5.33 5.65 2.58
N GLY A 115 4.52 6.22 1.70
CA GLY A 115 3.99 7.58 1.81
C GLY A 115 4.99 8.69 1.49
N ALA A 116 6.23 8.37 1.11
CA ALA A 116 7.21 9.38 0.69
C ALA A 116 6.97 9.85 -0.74
N ILE A 117 7.36 11.10 -1.04
CA ILE A 117 7.42 11.60 -2.40
C ILE A 117 8.84 11.35 -2.94
N ALA A 118 8.96 10.56 -3.99
CA ALA A 118 10.18 10.37 -4.75
C ALA A 118 10.33 11.50 -5.78
N CYS A 119 11.51 12.10 -5.86
CA CYS A 119 11.78 13.28 -6.66
C CYS A 119 12.93 13.07 -7.64
N TRP A 120 12.75 13.51 -8.87
CA TRP A 120 13.77 13.51 -9.93
C TRP A 120 13.84 14.85 -10.64
N SER A 121 15.04 15.20 -11.12
CA SER A 121 15.24 16.22 -12.12
C SER A 121 15.65 15.58 -13.45
N TYR A 122 15.37 16.26 -14.54
CA TYR A 122 15.78 15.85 -15.88
C TYR A 122 16.84 16.81 -16.44
N SER A 123 17.93 16.28 -16.97
CA SER A 123 19.09 17.08 -17.40
C SER A 123 18.78 18.08 -18.52
N TYR A 124 17.68 17.85 -19.26
CA TYR A 124 17.22 18.72 -20.34
C TYR A 124 16.06 19.64 -19.94
N GLY A 125 15.80 19.76 -18.65
CA GLY A 125 14.75 20.60 -18.07
C GLY A 125 13.53 19.81 -17.59
N GLY A 126 12.91 20.31 -16.50
CA GLY A 126 11.79 19.65 -15.84
C GLY A 126 12.21 18.54 -14.89
N GLY A 127 11.26 17.71 -14.50
CA GLY A 127 11.47 16.63 -13.55
C GLY A 127 10.23 15.75 -13.40
N HIS A 128 10.27 14.88 -12.39
CA HIS A 128 9.15 14.01 -12.03
C HIS A 128 9.04 13.85 -10.53
N VAL A 129 7.82 13.68 -10.05
CA VAL A 129 7.52 13.28 -8.68
C VAL A 129 6.52 12.11 -8.70
N ALA A 130 6.73 11.15 -7.81
CA ALA A 130 5.88 10.00 -7.63
C ALA A 130 5.69 9.70 -6.15
N VAL A 131 4.68 8.92 -5.78
CA VAL A 131 4.43 8.56 -4.39
C VAL A 131 4.81 7.10 -4.16
N VAL A 132 5.57 6.84 -3.10
CA VAL A 132 5.97 5.49 -2.69
C VAL A 132 4.78 4.82 -2.00
N GLU A 133 4.18 3.86 -2.67
CA GLU A 133 3.01 3.14 -2.17
C GLU A 133 3.38 1.85 -1.43
N LYS A 134 4.44 1.15 -1.88
CA LYS A 134 4.97 -0.05 -1.22
C LYS A 134 6.49 -0.08 -1.27
N VAL A 135 7.08 -0.73 -0.26
CA VAL A 135 8.51 -1.06 -0.20
C VAL A 135 8.60 -2.51 0.30
N GLU A 136 8.72 -3.46 -0.60
CA GLU A 136 8.63 -4.89 -0.30
C GLU A 136 9.63 -5.68 -1.13
N ASN A 137 10.31 -6.66 -0.53
CA ASN A 137 11.19 -7.60 -1.23
C ASN A 137 12.25 -6.95 -2.14
N GLY A 138 12.81 -5.83 -1.73
CA GLY A 138 13.80 -5.10 -2.53
C GLY A 138 13.22 -4.26 -3.67
N VAL A 139 11.89 -4.16 -3.78
CA VAL A 139 11.18 -3.41 -4.81
C VAL A 139 10.39 -2.25 -4.20
N ILE A 140 10.44 -1.12 -4.87
CA ILE A 140 9.61 0.06 -4.60
C ILE A 140 8.46 0.07 -5.60
N THR A 141 7.21 0.18 -5.12
CA THR A 141 6.05 0.44 -5.96
C THR A 141 5.68 1.91 -5.86
N LEU A 142 5.56 2.56 -7.00
CA LEU A 142 5.30 3.99 -7.13
C LEU A 142 3.97 4.22 -7.84
N SER A 143 3.16 5.15 -7.32
CA SER A 143 2.00 5.68 -8.02
C SER A 143 2.33 7.03 -8.66
N ASN A 144 1.84 7.23 -9.88
CA ASN A 144 2.27 8.30 -10.77
C ASN A 144 1.11 8.87 -11.58
N SER A 145 1.33 10.07 -12.13
CA SER A 145 0.62 10.64 -13.26
C SER A 145 1.64 11.35 -14.18
N ALA A 146 1.37 11.45 -15.47
CA ALA A 146 2.27 12.10 -16.43
C ALA A 146 1.62 13.36 -17.01
N TYR A 147 2.38 14.46 -17.06
CA TYR A 147 1.90 15.71 -17.68
C TYR A 147 1.49 15.47 -19.13
N SER A 148 0.25 15.81 -19.46
CA SER A 148 -0.36 15.59 -20.80
C SER A 148 -0.30 14.13 -21.28
N GLY A 149 -0.13 13.16 -20.37
CA GLY A 149 -0.06 11.73 -20.65
C GLY A 149 -1.05 10.93 -19.81
N ASP A 150 -0.58 9.85 -19.22
CA ASP A 150 -1.40 8.96 -18.39
C ASP A 150 -1.89 9.67 -17.11
N ASN A 151 -3.21 9.59 -16.89
CA ASN A 151 -3.84 10.15 -15.70
C ASN A 151 -3.36 9.46 -14.42
N PHE A 152 -3.13 8.17 -14.50
CA PHE A 152 -2.60 7.35 -13.41
C PHE A 152 -1.89 6.11 -13.95
N TYR A 153 -0.74 5.77 -13.36
CA TYR A 153 -0.05 4.50 -13.61
C TYR A 153 0.79 4.07 -12.41
N ILE A 154 1.04 2.77 -12.32
CA ILE A 154 1.96 2.17 -11.35
C ILE A 154 3.26 1.85 -12.04
N SER A 155 4.37 2.22 -11.41
CA SER A 155 5.71 1.80 -11.80
C SER A 155 6.43 1.13 -10.64
N THR A 156 7.46 0.35 -10.95
CA THR A 156 8.32 -0.30 -9.96
C THR A 156 9.77 0.05 -10.20
N ALA A 157 10.55 0.11 -9.13
CA ALA A 157 11.99 0.31 -9.17
C ALA A 157 12.67 -0.58 -8.11
N SER A 158 13.95 -0.91 -8.33
CA SER A 158 14.74 -1.55 -7.28
C SER A 158 15.08 -0.55 -6.17
N ILE A 159 15.14 -1.01 -4.92
CA ILE A 159 15.64 -0.19 -3.80
C ILE A 159 17.07 0.30 -4.06
N SER A 160 17.88 -0.48 -4.73
CA SER A 160 19.26 -0.14 -5.08
C SER A 160 19.39 0.79 -6.29
N ASP A 161 18.33 0.89 -7.11
CA ASP A 161 18.27 1.79 -8.27
C ASP A 161 16.85 2.35 -8.43
N PRO A 162 16.52 3.43 -7.72
CA PRO A 162 15.16 4.00 -7.72
C PRO A 162 14.85 4.81 -9.00
N LYS A 163 15.66 4.75 -10.04
CA LYS A 163 15.41 5.52 -11.26
C LYS A 163 14.07 5.13 -11.89
N VAL A 164 13.19 6.10 -12.02
CA VAL A 164 11.96 5.97 -12.79
C VAL A 164 12.31 6.16 -14.27
N GLY A 165 11.85 5.22 -15.09
CA GLY A 165 12.00 5.32 -16.54
C GLY A 165 13.37 5.01 -17.10
N GLY A 166 14.38 4.68 -16.28
CA GLY A 166 15.67 4.08 -16.70
C GLY A 166 16.45 4.80 -17.80
N SER A 167 15.97 5.93 -18.31
CA SER A 167 16.53 6.60 -19.47
C SER A 167 17.60 7.61 -19.10
N LYS A 168 18.48 7.85 -20.05
CA LYS A 168 19.54 8.85 -19.97
C LYS A 168 18.96 10.23 -19.63
N GLY A 169 19.56 10.90 -18.65
CA GLY A 169 19.22 12.27 -18.28
C GLY A 169 18.35 12.41 -17.02
N TRP A 170 17.78 11.34 -16.48
CA TRP A 170 17.09 11.37 -15.21
C TRP A 170 18.06 11.29 -14.03
N ASN A 171 17.91 12.23 -13.09
CA ASN A 171 18.75 12.32 -11.89
C ASN A 171 17.83 12.20 -10.66
N PHE A 172 17.95 11.11 -9.92
CA PHE A 172 17.22 10.94 -8.67
C PHE A 172 17.74 11.91 -7.61
N GLN A 173 16.86 12.73 -7.03
CA GLN A 173 17.21 13.73 -6.02
C GLN A 173 17.08 13.15 -4.60
N GLY A 174 16.07 12.32 -4.35
CA GLY A 174 15.77 11.72 -3.05
C GLY A 174 14.28 11.65 -2.77
N TYR A 175 13.98 11.30 -1.52
CA TYR A 175 12.62 11.17 -0.99
C TYR A 175 12.29 12.29 0.01
N ILE A 176 11.08 12.86 -0.08
CA ILE A 176 10.49 13.72 0.94
C ILE A 176 9.55 12.86 1.79
N TYR A 177 9.80 12.78 3.10
CA TYR A 177 9.05 11.91 4.02
C TYR A 177 7.88 12.68 4.64
N LEU A 178 6.67 12.49 4.15
CA LEU A 178 5.47 13.17 4.65
C LEU A 178 5.15 12.84 6.11
N GLY A 179 5.60 11.70 6.60
CA GLY A 179 5.40 11.23 7.97
C GLY A 179 6.20 9.97 8.27
N ASN A 180 5.94 9.41 9.44
CA ASN A 180 6.41 8.09 9.80
C ASN A 180 5.23 7.13 9.70
N PHE A 181 5.10 6.48 8.56
CA PHE A 181 4.05 5.50 8.31
C PHE A 181 4.64 4.10 8.46
N SER A 182 3.92 3.24 9.14
CA SER A 182 4.12 1.80 8.94
C SER A 182 3.49 1.48 7.60
N SER A 183 4.22 0.81 6.71
CA SER A 183 3.53 -0.06 5.77
C SER A 183 2.45 -0.75 6.59
N SER A 184 1.18 -0.60 6.28
CA SER A 184 0.18 -1.52 6.77
C SER A 184 0.40 -2.86 6.01
N THR A 185 1.50 -3.53 6.33
CA THR A 185 1.39 -4.90 6.74
C THR A 185 0.40 -4.82 7.87
N SER A 186 -0.82 -5.26 7.66
CA SER A 186 -1.81 -5.48 8.69
C SER A 186 -1.12 -6.31 9.79
N THR A 187 -0.45 -5.63 10.72
CA THR A 187 -0.03 -6.21 11.98
C THR A 187 -1.17 -5.98 12.97
N THR A 188 -2.31 -6.48 12.62
CA THR A 188 -2.94 -7.38 13.55
C THR A 188 -1.84 -8.38 13.85
N GLN A 189 -1.47 -8.54 15.09
CA GLN A 189 -0.77 -9.72 15.57
C GLN A 189 -1.61 -10.94 15.17
N ALA A 190 -1.61 -11.23 13.87
CA ALA A 190 -1.94 -12.48 13.30
C ALA A 190 -0.62 -13.24 13.36
N THR A 191 -0.52 -14.20 14.29
CA THR A 191 0.13 -15.43 13.94
C THR A 191 0.11 -15.50 12.41
N THR A 192 1.28 -15.54 11.79
CA THR A 192 1.50 -15.62 10.34
C THR A 192 0.62 -16.71 9.73
N LYS A 193 -0.65 -16.39 9.52
CA LYS A 193 -1.48 -17.12 8.59
C LYS A 193 -1.10 -16.55 7.23
N LYS A 194 -0.07 -17.14 6.59
CA LYS A 194 0.13 -17.03 5.14
C LYS A 194 -1.27 -17.04 4.53
N VAL A 195 -1.71 -15.92 3.93
CA VAL A 195 -3.00 -15.91 3.21
C VAL A 195 -2.80 -16.87 2.06
N THR A 196 -3.16 -18.12 2.30
CA THR A 196 -3.17 -19.14 1.28
C THR A 196 -4.48 -18.94 0.55
N TYR A 197 -4.42 -18.24 -0.58
CA TYR A 197 -5.55 -18.19 -1.48
C TYR A 197 -5.85 -19.62 -1.91
N THR A 198 -7.07 -20.05 -1.66
CA THR A 198 -7.55 -21.39 -2.01
C THR A 198 -8.65 -21.27 -3.07
N THR A 199 -9.00 -22.36 -3.68
CA THR A 199 -10.21 -22.44 -4.49
C THR A 199 -11.44 -22.13 -3.61
N GLY A 200 -12.43 -21.46 -4.16
CA GLY A 200 -13.58 -21.01 -3.40
C GLY A 200 -14.32 -19.85 -4.03
N THR A 201 -15.25 -19.31 -3.28
CA THR A 201 -16.04 -18.16 -3.68
C THR A 201 -15.35 -16.87 -3.23
N TYR A 202 -15.17 -15.96 -4.16
CA TYR A 202 -14.59 -14.64 -3.96
C TYR A 202 -15.56 -13.58 -4.45
N LYS A 203 -15.51 -12.40 -3.84
CA LYS A 203 -16.27 -11.22 -4.25
C LYS A 203 -15.30 -10.15 -4.69
N THR A 204 -15.48 -9.57 -5.88
CA THR A 204 -14.65 -8.48 -6.37
C THR A 204 -14.83 -7.24 -5.51
N ASP A 205 -13.70 -6.59 -5.17
CA ASP A 205 -13.63 -5.38 -4.33
C ASP A 205 -12.73 -4.37 -5.04
N VAL A 206 -13.32 -3.67 -6.00
CA VAL A 206 -12.66 -2.67 -6.86
C VAL A 206 -13.58 -1.46 -7.02
N ASP A 207 -13.01 -0.30 -7.30
CA ASP A 207 -13.80 0.92 -7.48
C ASP A 207 -14.59 0.94 -8.81
N ASP A 208 -14.07 0.28 -9.87
CA ASP A 208 -14.68 0.25 -11.20
C ASP A 208 -14.82 -1.18 -11.71
N TYR A 209 -13.76 -1.79 -12.22
CA TYR A 209 -13.78 -3.17 -12.69
C TYR A 209 -12.45 -3.87 -12.51
N LEU A 210 -12.50 -5.20 -12.39
CA LEU A 210 -11.36 -6.10 -12.35
C LEU A 210 -11.16 -6.75 -13.72
N ASN A 211 -9.97 -6.63 -14.31
CA ASN A 211 -9.66 -7.31 -15.56
C ASN A 211 -9.56 -8.82 -15.37
N MET A 212 -10.35 -9.57 -16.11
CA MET A 212 -10.18 -11.01 -16.28
C MET A 212 -9.30 -11.26 -17.51
N ARG A 213 -8.21 -12.02 -17.33
CA ARG A 213 -7.18 -12.19 -18.36
C ARG A 213 -7.09 -13.63 -18.85
N SER A 214 -6.55 -13.83 -20.06
CA SER A 214 -6.38 -15.14 -20.67
C SER A 214 -5.35 -16.04 -19.94
N GLY A 215 -4.50 -15.46 -19.09
CA GLY A 215 -3.49 -16.15 -18.29
C GLY A 215 -3.25 -15.48 -16.95
N ALA A 216 -2.56 -16.17 -16.05
CA ALA A 216 -2.20 -15.70 -14.72
C ALA A 216 -1.03 -14.70 -14.79
N GLY A 217 -1.32 -13.43 -15.06
CA GLY A 217 -0.31 -12.37 -15.15
C GLY A 217 -0.83 -11.12 -15.86
N THR A 218 -0.24 -9.97 -15.55
CA THR A 218 -0.65 -8.67 -16.12
C THR A 218 -0.32 -8.51 -17.60
N SER A 219 0.62 -9.31 -18.13
CA SER A 219 1.00 -9.31 -19.55
C SER A 219 -0.01 -10.04 -20.46
N TYR A 220 -0.91 -10.83 -19.89
CA TYR A 220 -1.93 -11.53 -20.66
C TYR A 220 -3.10 -10.61 -21.05
N THR A 221 -3.66 -10.85 -22.24
CA THR A 221 -4.78 -10.06 -22.78
C THR A 221 -6.00 -10.13 -21.87
N SER A 222 -6.67 -9.00 -21.65
CA SER A 222 -7.96 -8.94 -20.97
C SER A 222 -9.04 -9.58 -21.83
N VAL A 223 -9.79 -10.53 -21.27
CA VAL A 223 -10.91 -11.24 -21.94
C VAL A 223 -12.27 -10.76 -21.46
N ALA A 224 -12.33 -10.17 -20.27
CA ALA A 224 -13.52 -9.53 -19.72
C ALA A 224 -13.15 -8.48 -18.66
N SER A 225 -14.10 -7.56 -18.38
CA SER A 225 -14.06 -6.63 -17.24
C SER A 225 -15.14 -7.05 -16.25
N VAL A 226 -14.76 -7.36 -15.03
CA VAL A 226 -15.65 -7.80 -13.95
C VAL A 226 -15.92 -6.63 -13.02
N PRO A 227 -17.17 -6.13 -12.89
CA PRO A 227 -17.49 -5.02 -12.00
C PRO A 227 -17.20 -5.34 -10.53
N SER A 228 -17.24 -4.30 -9.68
CA SER A 228 -17.20 -4.45 -8.23
C SER A 228 -18.41 -5.24 -7.71
N ASN A 229 -18.25 -5.86 -6.56
CA ASN A 229 -19.29 -6.63 -5.86
C ASN A 229 -19.79 -7.88 -6.59
N VAL A 230 -19.10 -8.37 -7.62
CA VAL A 230 -19.44 -9.61 -8.33
C VAL A 230 -18.87 -10.81 -7.59
N THR A 231 -19.69 -11.83 -7.41
CA THR A 231 -19.28 -13.12 -6.82
C THR A 231 -18.71 -14.04 -7.91
N LEU A 232 -17.50 -14.54 -7.70
CA LEU A 232 -16.76 -15.40 -8.60
C LEU A 232 -16.43 -16.74 -7.92
N ASN A 233 -16.63 -17.82 -8.62
CA ASN A 233 -16.19 -19.15 -8.15
C ASN A 233 -14.80 -19.48 -8.74
N VAL A 234 -13.79 -19.45 -7.89
CA VAL A 234 -12.39 -19.70 -8.25
C VAL A 234 -12.08 -21.19 -8.14
N THR A 235 -11.74 -21.80 -9.27
CA THR A 235 -11.49 -23.26 -9.39
C THR A 235 -10.02 -23.63 -9.44
N LYS A 236 -9.12 -22.67 -9.72
CA LYS A 236 -7.65 -22.84 -9.69
C LYS A 236 -7.00 -21.58 -9.15
N VAL A 237 -5.85 -21.73 -8.50
CA VAL A 237 -5.05 -20.62 -7.99
C VAL A 237 -3.62 -20.74 -8.52
N SER A 238 -3.01 -19.62 -8.91
CA SER A 238 -1.63 -19.54 -9.39
C SER A 238 -0.99 -18.25 -8.92
N ALA A 239 0.27 -18.28 -8.47
CA ALA A 239 1.06 -17.10 -8.14
C ALA A 239 1.92 -16.69 -9.35
N SER A 240 1.83 -15.44 -9.78
CA SER A 240 2.61 -14.91 -10.89
C SER A 240 2.67 -13.38 -10.84
N GLY A 241 3.84 -12.80 -11.12
CA GLY A 241 4.02 -11.35 -11.24
C GLY A 241 3.69 -10.57 -9.96
N GLY A 242 3.94 -11.15 -8.78
CA GLY A 242 3.66 -10.52 -7.49
C GLY A 242 2.19 -10.59 -7.04
N HIS A 243 1.32 -11.20 -7.84
CA HIS A 243 -0.10 -11.40 -7.55
C HIS A 243 -0.45 -12.87 -7.40
N THR A 244 -1.54 -13.15 -6.69
CA THR A 244 -2.20 -14.45 -6.72
C THR A 244 -3.41 -14.37 -7.63
N TRP A 245 -3.45 -15.25 -8.63
CA TRP A 245 -4.47 -15.29 -9.66
C TRP A 245 -5.44 -16.43 -9.41
N GLY A 246 -6.74 -16.16 -9.55
CA GLY A 246 -7.81 -17.13 -9.48
C GLY A 246 -8.44 -17.38 -10.85
N TYR A 247 -8.52 -18.65 -11.28
CA TYR A 247 -9.21 -19.02 -12.50
C TYR A 247 -10.71 -19.15 -12.23
N THR A 248 -11.50 -18.44 -13.01
CA THR A 248 -12.94 -18.32 -12.80
C THR A 248 -13.68 -18.13 -14.13
N SER A 249 -15.01 -18.06 -14.07
CA SER A 249 -15.87 -17.70 -15.19
C SER A 249 -16.74 -16.50 -14.84
N TYR A 250 -16.99 -15.65 -15.84
CA TYR A 250 -17.88 -14.51 -15.76
C TYR A 250 -18.52 -14.23 -17.13
N ASN A 251 -19.85 -14.13 -17.16
CA ASN A 251 -20.64 -13.89 -18.39
C ASN A 251 -20.23 -14.80 -19.56
N GLY A 252 -20.11 -16.12 -19.31
CA GLY A 252 -19.78 -17.13 -20.32
C GLY A 252 -18.33 -17.13 -20.79
N LYS A 253 -17.47 -16.24 -20.27
CA LYS A 253 -16.03 -16.23 -20.52
C LYS A 253 -15.28 -16.82 -19.35
N THR A 254 -14.15 -17.47 -19.59
CA THR A 254 -13.24 -18.00 -18.56
C THR A 254 -11.91 -17.28 -18.61
N GLY A 255 -11.29 -17.12 -17.44
CA GLY A 255 -9.99 -16.45 -17.35
C GLY A 255 -9.50 -16.32 -15.92
N TRP A 256 -8.45 -15.55 -15.76
CA TRP A 256 -7.76 -15.32 -14.51
C TRP A 256 -8.01 -13.90 -13.99
N VAL A 257 -8.35 -13.80 -12.72
CA VAL A 257 -8.49 -12.52 -11.98
C VAL A 257 -7.47 -12.47 -10.85
N ALA A 258 -6.95 -11.28 -10.55
CA ALA A 258 -6.04 -11.11 -9.40
C ALA A 258 -6.86 -11.12 -8.10
N LEU A 259 -6.64 -12.13 -7.27
CA LEU A 259 -7.37 -12.33 -6.01
C LEU A 259 -7.04 -11.29 -4.94
N ASP A 260 -5.94 -10.55 -5.12
CA ASP A 260 -5.58 -9.40 -4.28
C ASP A 260 -6.65 -8.29 -4.31
N PHE A 261 -7.51 -8.28 -5.33
CA PHE A 261 -8.64 -7.36 -5.52
C PHE A 261 -10.00 -8.03 -5.27
N CYS A 262 -9.98 -9.10 -4.47
CA CYS A 262 -11.18 -9.85 -4.14
C CYS A 262 -11.21 -10.19 -2.64
N THR A 263 -12.40 -10.17 -2.07
CA THR A 263 -12.63 -10.66 -0.71
C THR A 263 -13.05 -12.12 -0.75
N PHE A 264 -12.40 -12.98 0.04
CA PHE A 264 -12.79 -14.38 0.19
C PHE A 264 -14.11 -14.52 0.93
N VAL A 265 -15.05 -15.26 0.38
CA VAL A 265 -16.39 -15.45 0.95
C VAL A 265 -16.52 -16.84 1.60
N SER A 266 -16.18 -17.91 0.87
CA SER A 266 -16.30 -19.28 1.38
C SER A 266 -15.43 -20.26 0.60
N SER A 267 -14.98 -21.33 1.26
CA SER A 267 -14.31 -22.45 0.58
C SER A 267 -15.30 -23.24 -0.25
N SER A 268 -14.89 -23.69 -1.44
CA SER A 268 -15.62 -24.72 -2.16
C SER A 268 -15.41 -26.05 -1.43
N THR A 269 -16.38 -26.48 -0.63
CA THR A 269 -16.42 -27.89 -0.18
C THR A 269 -16.84 -28.72 -1.39
N VAL A 270 -15.88 -29.22 -2.16
CA VAL A 270 -16.15 -30.33 -3.07
C VAL A 270 -16.33 -31.55 -2.17
N GLN A 271 -17.58 -31.89 -1.87
CA GLN A 271 -17.91 -33.16 -1.27
C GLN A 271 -17.59 -34.21 -2.35
N PRO A 272 -16.70 -35.18 -2.10
CA PRO A 272 -16.51 -36.29 -3.04
C PRO A 272 -17.84 -37.01 -3.11
N THR A 273 -18.49 -36.97 -4.24
CA THR A 273 -19.56 -37.94 -4.56
C THR A 273 -18.87 -39.28 -4.69
N THR A 274 -18.89 -40.06 -3.61
CA THR A 274 -18.60 -41.48 -3.66
C THR A 274 -19.69 -42.13 -4.50
N ALA A 275 -19.41 -42.36 -5.77
CA ALA A 275 -20.19 -43.25 -6.58
C ALA A 275 -20.13 -44.64 -5.91
N LYS A 276 -21.24 -45.05 -5.33
CA LYS A 276 -21.42 -46.38 -4.78
C LYS A 276 -21.19 -47.37 -5.95
N PRO A 277 -20.25 -48.34 -5.84
CA PRO A 277 -20.10 -49.33 -6.87
C PRO A 277 -21.39 -50.20 -6.89
N THR A 278 -22.10 -50.15 -7.98
CA THR A 278 -23.22 -51.08 -8.23
C THR A 278 -22.60 -52.47 -8.44
N CYS A 279 -22.75 -53.32 -7.44
CA CYS A 279 -22.39 -54.71 -7.53
C CYS A 279 -23.36 -55.38 -8.51
N LEU A 280 -22.88 -55.75 -9.68
CA LEU A 280 -23.61 -56.64 -10.59
C LEU A 280 -23.59 -58.04 -9.99
N LEU A 281 -24.75 -58.49 -9.51
CA LEU A 281 -24.97 -59.85 -9.07
C LEU A 281 -25.00 -60.74 -10.34
N TYR A 282 -24.00 -61.57 -10.52
CA TYR A 282 -23.94 -62.57 -11.55
C TYR A 282 -24.72 -63.80 -11.03
N THR A 283 -25.91 -64.04 -11.52
CA THR A 283 -26.63 -65.34 -11.32
C THR A 283 -26.17 -66.32 -12.38
N SER A 284 -25.40 -67.29 -11.94
CA SER A 284 -25.13 -68.49 -12.75
C SER A 284 -26.35 -69.43 -12.67
N ASP A 285 -27.15 -69.51 -13.73
CA ASP A 285 -28.06 -70.61 -13.89
C ASP A 285 -27.29 -71.82 -14.51
N ALA A 286 -27.09 -72.81 -13.68
CA ALA A 286 -26.76 -74.17 -14.18
C ALA A 286 -28.05 -74.84 -14.53
N ALA A 287 -28.24 -75.16 -15.78
CA ALA A 287 -29.28 -76.10 -16.24
C ALA A 287 -28.66 -77.47 -16.43
N ASP A 288 -29.18 -78.42 -15.70
CA ASP A 288 -29.07 -79.85 -16.00
C ASP A 288 -29.82 -80.22 -17.30
N ASP A 289 -29.23 -81.03 -18.09
CA ASP A 289 -29.56 -82.28 -18.81
C ASP A 289 -28.66 -82.42 -20.00
#